data_d35736a6a525d57d75c17e7e48899c82
#
_entry.id   d35736a6a525d57d75c17e7e48899c82
#
_cell.length_a   1.000
_cell.length_b   1.000
_cell.length_c   1.000
_cell.angle_alpha   90.00
_cell.angle_beta   90.00
_cell.angle_gamma   90.00
#
_symmetry.space_group_name_H-M   'P 1'
#
loop_
_entity.id
_entity.type
_entity.pdbx_description
1 polymer ?
#
loop_
_entity_poly.entity_id
_entity_poly.type
_entity_poly.pdbx_seq_one_letter_code
_entity_poly.pdbx_strand_id
1 'polypeptide(L)'
;NLLAMQALLAGDEATGLSSLRGKVDLIYIDPPFDSKADYRTKINLPGVDIEQKPTVIEQFAYSDTWQDGTVSYLKMLYPRLVLMRELLSEKGRIYVHIDWHIGAYVKVIMDDVLGKENFKNEIIWKSAVGDTSNKNKKYIKSHDTIFFYNKIQGIQVWNDIFQEYSEKNKNAYRY
;
A
#
# COMPACT_ATOMS: atom_id res chain seq x y z
N ASN A 1 -13.65 -6.04 -2.68
CA ASN A 1 -12.43 -6.79 -3.07
C ASN A 1 -12.21 -8.11 -2.28
N LEU A 2 -12.73 -8.25 -1.03
CA LEU A 2 -12.54 -9.48 -0.24
C LEU A 2 -13.13 -10.70 -0.97
N LEU A 3 -14.39 -10.62 -1.40
CA LEU A 3 -15.06 -11.68 -2.17
C LEU A 3 -14.34 -11.98 -3.50
N ALA A 4 -13.84 -10.94 -4.18
CA ALA A 4 -13.09 -11.13 -5.42
C ALA A 4 -11.80 -11.93 -5.18
N MET A 5 -11.04 -11.63 -4.12
CA MET A 5 -9.84 -12.40 -3.76
C MET A 5 -10.17 -13.85 -3.37
N GLN A 6 -11.28 -14.07 -2.67
CA GLN A 6 -11.76 -15.42 -2.36
C GLN A 6 -12.11 -16.19 -3.63
N ALA A 7 -12.80 -15.56 -4.59
CA ALA A 7 -13.13 -16.19 -5.88
C ALA A 7 -11.87 -16.52 -6.69
N LEU A 8 -10.88 -15.62 -6.72
CA LEU A 8 -9.59 -15.87 -7.37
C LEU A 8 -8.82 -17.03 -6.72
N LEU A 9 -8.91 -17.18 -5.40
CA LEU A 9 -8.29 -18.31 -4.69
C LEU A 9 -9.01 -19.63 -4.92
N ALA A 10 -10.35 -19.62 -4.98
CA ALA A 10 -11.14 -20.81 -5.22
C ALA A 10 -11.04 -21.29 -6.68
N GLY A 11 -11.03 -20.34 -7.62
CA GLY A 11 -11.33 -20.64 -9.03
C GLY A 11 -12.83 -20.93 -9.23
N ASP A 12 -13.22 -21.17 -10.46
CA ASP A 12 -14.59 -21.52 -10.84
C ASP A 12 -14.56 -22.36 -12.12
N GLU A 13 -14.86 -23.64 -11.97
CA GLU A 13 -14.88 -24.59 -13.07
C GLU A 13 -15.97 -24.25 -14.11
N ALA A 14 -17.10 -23.68 -13.68
CA ALA A 14 -18.20 -23.33 -14.58
C ALA A 14 -17.83 -22.20 -15.55
N THR A 15 -17.00 -21.27 -15.11
CA THR A 15 -16.48 -20.16 -15.95
C THR A 15 -15.12 -20.44 -16.56
N GLY A 16 -14.49 -21.57 -16.23
CA GLY A 16 -13.12 -21.90 -16.66
C GLY A 16 -12.03 -21.11 -15.93
N LEU A 17 -12.35 -20.40 -14.86
CA LEU A 17 -11.40 -19.65 -14.06
C LEU A 17 -10.57 -20.61 -13.19
N SER A 18 -9.30 -20.79 -13.52
CA SER A 18 -8.38 -21.57 -12.68
C SER A 18 -8.04 -20.83 -11.40
N SER A 19 -7.92 -21.56 -10.27
CA SER A 19 -7.43 -20.98 -9.01
C SER A 19 -6.08 -20.27 -9.20
N LEU A 20 -5.97 -19.06 -8.67
CA LEU A 20 -4.73 -18.25 -8.64
C LEU A 20 -3.94 -18.45 -7.34
N ARG A 21 -4.30 -19.44 -6.51
CA ARG A 21 -3.55 -19.77 -5.30
C ARG A 21 -2.08 -20.07 -5.65
N GLY A 22 -1.16 -19.33 -5.03
CA GLY A 22 0.28 -19.50 -5.25
C GLY A 22 0.79 -19.14 -6.64
N LYS A 23 0.05 -18.33 -7.42
CA LYS A 23 0.40 -18.00 -8.82
C LYS A 23 0.71 -16.53 -9.07
N VAL A 24 0.47 -15.65 -8.11
CA VAL A 24 0.67 -14.21 -8.25
C VAL A 24 2.09 -13.85 -7.84
N ASP A 25 2.88 -13.28 -8.73
CA ASP A 25 4.28 -12.94 -8.45
C ASP A 25 4.46 -11.54 -7.86
N LEU A 26 3.51 -10.63 -8.09
CA LEU A 26 3.58 -9.27 -7.59
C LEU A 26 2.21 -8.80 -7.11
N ILE A 27 2.17 -8.28 -5.89
CA ILE A 27 1.04 -7.53 -5.35
C ILE A 27 1.53 -6.15 -4.94
N TYR A 28 0.85 -5.11 -5.44
CA TYR A 28 1.01 -3.75 -4.97
C TYR A 28 -0.37 -3.25 -4.53
N ILE A 29 -0.44 -2.73 -3.32
CA ILE A 29 -1.66 -2.12 -2.80
C ILE A 29 -1.38 -0.72 -2.25
N ASP A 30 -2.35 0.14 -2.45
CA ASP A 30 -2.45 1.49 -1.90
C ASP A 30 -3.83 1.57 -1.22
N PRO A 31 -3.97 1.02 0.00
CA PRO A 31 -5.23 1.00 0.70
C PRO A 31 -5.56 2.39 1.25
N PRO A 32 -6.83 2.69 1.61
CA PRO A 32 -7.16 3.91 2.33
C PRO A 32 -6.25 4.12 3.53
N PHE A 33 -5.84 5.38 3.82
CA PHE A 33 -4.82 5.68 4.84
C PHE A 33 -5.39 5.96 6.24
N ASP A 34 -6.66 5.70 6.51
CA ASP A 34 -7.34 6.10 7.76
C ASP A 34 -7.23 7.63 8.03
N SER A 35 -7.15 8.41 6.95
CA SER A 35 -6.90 9.86 7.02
C SER A 35 -8.09 10.64 7.56
N LYS A 36 -9.26 9.98 7.72
CA LYS A 36 -10.55 10.60 8.06
C LYS A 36 -11.00 11.69 7.08
N ALA A 37 -10.38 11.73 5.90
CA ALA A 37 -10.70 12.65 4.83
C ALA A 37 -11.85 12.12 3.99
N ASP A 38 -12.85 12.98 3.78
CA ASP A 38 -13.93 12.75 2.83
C ASP A 38 -13.42 13.20 1.45
N TYR A 39 -13.03 12.27 0.59
CA TYR A 39 -12.51 12.61 -0.74
C TYR A 39 -13.64 13.08 -1.64
N ARG A 40 -13.73 14.41 -1.83
CA ARG A 40 -14.66 15.06 -2.75
C ARG A 40 -13.89 15.59 -3.95
N THR A 41 -14.31 15.22 -5.14
CA THR A 41 -13.73 15.79 -6.37
C THR A 41 -14.45 17.08 -6.73
N LYS A 42 -13.71 18.20 -6.72
CA LYS A 42 -14.20 19.49 -7.23
C LYS A 42 -13.76 19.64 -8.67
N ILE A 43 -14.72 19.78 -9.57
CA ILE A 43 -14.47 20.09 -10.97
C ILE A 43 -14.80 21.58 -11.17
N ASN A 44 -13.76 22.39 -11.39
CA ASN A 44 -13.91 23.81 -11.68
C ASN A 44 -14.10 23.98 -13.19
N LEU A 45 -15.30 24.37 -13.60
CA LEU A 45 -15.59 24.78 -14.97
C LEU A 45 -15.70 26.31 -15.02
N PRO A 46 -15.40 26.98 -16.16
CA PRO A 46 -15.59 28.41 -16.29
C PRO A 46 -17.03 28.81 -15.98
N GLY A 47 -17.23 29.48 -14.83
CA GLY A 47 -18.54 29.99 -14.40
C GLY A 47 -19.40 29.02 -13.56
N VAL A 48 -18.97 27.77 -13.32
CA VAL A 48 -19.72 26.80 -12.49
C VAL A 48 -18.76 25.90 -11.75
N ASP A 49 -18.87 25.88 -10.43
CA ASP A 49 -18.19 24.87 -9.59
C ASP A 49 -19.11 23.67 -9.41
N ILE A 50 -18.72 22.52 -9.93
CA ILE A 50 -19.44 21.26 -9.73
C ILE A 50 -18.72 20.47 -8.65
N GLU A 51 -19.37 20.31 -7.50
CA GLU A 51 -18.92 19.36 -6.47
C GLU A 51 -19.54 17.99 -6.79
N GLN A 52 -18.72 17.09 -7.34
CA GLN A 52 -19.16 15.72 -7.58
C GLN A 52 -19.07 14.97 -6.25
N LYS A 53 -20.22 14.64 -5.68
CA LYS A 53 -20.29 13.70 -4.57
C LYS A 53 -20.00 12.30 -5.11
N PRO A 54 -19.10 11.53 -4.46
CA PRO A 54 -18.87 10.16 -4.86
C PRO A 54 -20.19 9.36 -4.84
N THR A 55 -20.33 8.44 -5.78
CA THR A 55 -21.46 7.50 -5.77
C THR A 55 -21.46 6.69 -4.48
N VAL A 56 -22.58 6.08 -4.10
CA VAL A 56 -22.68 5.24 -2.89
C VAL A 56 -21.60 4.15 -2.90
N ILE A 57 -21.30 3.58 -4.07
CA ILE A 57 -20.26 2.57 -4.23
C ILE A 57 -18.87 3.17 -4.03
N GLU A 58 -18.61 4.35 -4.55
CA GLU A 58 -17.35 5.07 -4.35
C GLU A 58 -17.20 5.54 -2.89
N GLN A 59 -18.27 5.98 -2.24
CA GLN A 59 -18.25 6.29 -0.80
C GLN A 59 -17.84 5.07 0.04
N PHE A 60 -18.37 3.89 -0.26
CA PHE A 60 -17.95 2.65 0.42
C PHE A 60 -16.54 2.22 0.06
N ALA A 61 -16.05 2.53 -1.13
CA ALA A 61 -14.70 2.20 -1.57
C ALA A 61 -13.63 3.15 -1.04
N TYR A 62 -13.99 4.44 -0.86
CA TYR A 62 -13.06 5.51 -0.49
C TYR A 62 -13.38 6.18 0.85
N SER A 63 -14.34 5.65 1.62
CA SER A 63 -14.60 6.14 2.97
C SER A 63 -13.45 5.78 3.89
N ASP A 64 -12.68 6.78 4.26
CA ASP A 64 -11.57 6.69 5.21
C ASP A 64 -12.04 6.93 6.65
N THR A 65 -13.35 6.90 6.88
CA THR A 65 -13.98 7.11 8.19
C THR A 65 -14.30 5.76 8.83
N TRP A 66 -13.48 5.36 9.78
CA TRP A 66 -13.65 4.12 10.53
C TRP A 66 -14.33 4.42 11.87
N GLN A 67 -15.49 3.81 12.13
CA GLN A 67 -16.30 4.10 13.34
C GLN A 67 -15.54 3.85 14.63
N ASP A 68 -14.70 2.80 14.66
CA ASP A 68 -13.88 2.42 15.82
C ASP A 68 -12.40 2.81 15.64
N GLY A 69 -12.09 3.76 14.73
CA GLY A 69 -10.74 4.25 14.48
C GLY A 69 -9.81 3.18 13.89
N THR A 70 -8.52 3.28 14.17
CA THR A 70 -7.45 2.44 13.60
C THR A 70 -7.71 0.93 13.77
N VAL A 71 -8.36 0.50 14.85
CA VAL A 71 -8.67 -0.93 15.08
C VAL A 71 -9.60 -1.48 14.00
N SER A 72 -10.65 -0.74 13.64
CA SER A 72 -11.58 -1.19 12.58
C SER A 72 -10.91 -1.20 11.20
N TYR A 73 -10.01 -0.25 10.94
CA TYR A 73 -9.16 -0.26 9.74
C TYR A 73 -8.29 -1.52 9.68
N LEU A 74 -7.59 -1.86 10.75
CA LEU A 74 -6.74 -3.05 10.79
C LEU A 74 -7.56 -4.34 10.65
N LYS A 75 -8.76 -4.42 11.27
CA LYS A 75 -9.70 -5.53 11.08
C LYS A 75 -10.14 -5.69 9.62
N MET A 76 -10.23 -4.61 8.88
CA MET A 76 -10.53 -4.64 7.44
C MET A 76 -9.33 -5.11 6.62
N LEU A 77 -8.13 -4.63 6.94
CA LEU A 77 -6.92 -4.90 6.15
C LEU A 77 -6.36 -6.31 6.39
N TYR A 78 -6.37 -6.77 7.64
CA TYR A 78 -5.77 -8.05 8.04
C TYR A 78 -6.25 -9.26 7.20
N PRO A 79 -7.57 -9.55 7.08
CA PRO A 79 -8.03 -10.69 6.29
C PRO A 79 -7.68 -10.57 4.80
N ARG A 80 -7.52 -9.34 4.30
CA ARG A 80 -7.09 -9.11 2.91
C ARG A 80 -5.62 -9.46 2.72
N LEU A 81 -4.76 -9.09 3.67
CA LEU A 81 -3.35 -9.48 3.65
C LEU A 81 -3.19 -11.00 3.71
N VAL A 82 -4.00 -11.69 4.51
CA VAL A 82 -4.02 -13.17 4.57
C VAL A 82 -4.34 -13.76 3.20
N LEU A 83 -5.40 -13.28 2.52
CA LEU A 83 -5.75 -13.76 1.18
C LEU A 83 -4.69 -13.40 0.13
N MET A 84 -4.08 -12.23 0.23
CA MET A 84 -2.98 -11.82 -0.66
C MET A 84 -1.77 -12.73 -0.49
N ARG A 85 -1.43 -13.13 0.74
CA ARG A 85 -0.36 -14.10 1.00
C ARG A 85 -0.65 -15.45 0.33
N GLU A 86 -1.90 -15.92 0.37
CA GLU A 86 -2.30 -17.17 -0.28
C GLU A 86 -2.26 -17.08 -1.82
N LEU A 87 -2.53 -15.91 -2.39
CA LEU A 87 -2.41 -15.67 -3.82
C LEU A 87 -0.95 -15.65 -4.28
N LEU A 88 -0.03 -15.12 -3.45
CA LEU A 88 1.39 -15.00 -3.82
C LEU A 88 2.01 -16.36 -4.12
N SER A 89 2.78 -16.42 -5.21
CA SER A 89 3.70 -17.53 -5.51
C SER A 89 4.85 -17.57 -4.49
N GLU A 90 5.59 -18.67 -4.45
CA GLU A 90 6.77 -18.78 -3.57
C GLU A 90 7.80 -17.67 -3.83
N LYS A 91 7.95 -17.25 -5.10
CA LYS A 91 8.82 -16.13 -5.52
C LYS A 91 8.15 -14.77 -5.40
N GLY A 92 6.87 -14.75 -5.04
CA GLY A 92 6.03 -13.57 -5.01
C GLY A 92 6.46 -12.56 -3.97
N ARG A 93 6.12 -11.32 -4.25
CA ARG A 93 6.42 -10.18 -3.39
C ARG A 93 5.21 -9.25 -3.26
N ILE A 94 5.13 -8.58 -2.14
CA ILE A 94 4.07 -7.62 -1.87
C ILE A 94 4.65 -6.28 -1.45
N TYR A 95 4.07 -5.22 -1.99
CA TYR A 95 4.34 -3.83 -1.64
C TYR A 95 3.04 -3.23 -1.08
N VAL A 96 3.12 -2.64 0.10
CA VAL A 96 2.01 -1.95 0.74
C VAL A 96 2.40 -0.49 0.95
N HIS A 97 1.78 0.39 0.17
CA HIS A 97 1.95 1.82 0.28
C HIS A 97 1.01 2.36 1.35
N ILE A 98 1.54 3.10 2.28
CA ILE A 98 0.81 3.61 3.43
C ILE A 98 1.43 4.92 3.93
N ASP A 99 0.63 5.78 4.52
CA ASP A 99 1.14 6.97 5.16
C ASP A 99 1.76 6.67 6.53
N TRP A 100 2.44 7.66 7.08
CA TRP A 100 3.08 7.58 8.38
C TRP A 100 2.13 7.34 9.55
N HIS A 101 0.85 7.71 9.40
CA HIS A 101 -0.14 7.75 10.47
C HIS A 101 -0.43 6.34 11.01
N ILE A 102 -0.62 5.38 10.13
CA ILE A 102 -0.94 4.00 10.50
C ILE A 102 0.16 3.02 10.12
N GLY A 103 1.24 3.48 9.48
CA GLY A 103 2.32 2.62 8.98
C GLY A 103 2.86 1.66 10.01
N ALA A 104 3.10 2.12 11.24
CA ALA A 104 3.61 1.27 12.32
C ALA A 104 2.68 0.08 12.64
N TYR A 105 1.37 0.30 12.67
CA TYR A 105 0.37 -0.75 12.92
C TYR A 105 0.27 -1.71 11.75
N VAL A 106 0.32 -1.19 10.51
CA VAL A 106 0.32 -2.01 9.29
C VAL A 106 1.57 -2.88 9.25
N LYS A 107 2.74 -2.36 9.64
CA LYS A 107 3.97 -3.15 9.73
C LYS A 107 3.81 -4.34 10.67
N VAL A 108 3.19 -4.15 11.84
CA VAL A 108 2.98 -5.25 12.81
C VAL A 108 2.08 -6.35 12.23
N ILE A 109 0.96 -6.00 11.61
CA ILE A 109 0.08 -7.02 11.02
C ILE A 109 0.69 -7.68 9.78
N MET A 110 1.55 -6.99 9.04
CA MET A 110 2.31 -7.59 7.94
C MET A 110 3.36 -8.57 8.44
N ASP A 111 4.05 -8.26 9.55
CA ASP A 111 4.98 -9.19 10.20
C ASP A 111 4.27 -10.47 10.67
N ASP A 112 3.05 -10.34 11.20
CA ASP A 112 2.26 -11.48 11.64
C ASP A 112 1.79 -12.34 10.46
N VAL A 113 1.29 -11.73 9.40
CA VAL A 113 0.74 -12.45 8.24
C VAL A 113 1.84 -13.04 7.35
N LEU A 114 2.90 -12.29 7.05
CA LEU A 114 3.91 -12.65 6.05
C LEU A 114 5.17 -13.27 6.66
N GLY A 115 5.37 -13.08 7.96
CA GLY A 115 6.61 -13.42 8.66
C GLY A 115 7.60 -12.25 8.69
N LYS A 116 8.07 -11.92 9.89
CA LYS A 116 9.05 -10.84 10.10
C LYS A 116 10.34 -11.04 9.31
N GLU A 117 10.78 -12.28 9.15
CA GLU A 117 11.97 -12.68 8.40
C GLU A 117 11.86 -12.39 6.90
N ASN A 118 10.65 -12.28 6.39
CA ASN A 118 10.37 -12.00 4.99
C ASN A 118 10.32 -10.49 4.66
N PHE A 119 10.43 -9.63 5.68
CA PHE A 119 10.58 -8.19 5.48
C PHE A 119 11.89 -7.87 4.78
N LYS A 120 11.83 -7.01 3.75
CA LYS A 120 13.00 -6.62 2.96
C LYS A 120 13.40 -5.18 3.19
N ASN A 121 12.48 -4.27 2.90
CA ASN A 121 12.76 -2.84 2.98
C ASN A 121 11.54 -2.03 3.38
N GLU A 122 11.80 -0.92 4.02
CA GLU A 122 10.95 0.24 4.07
C GLU A 122 11.45 1.23 3.01
N ILE A 123 10.62 1.48 2.00
CA ILE A 123 10.92 2.42 0.92
C ILE A 123 10.26 3.74 1.29
N ILE A 124 11.05 4.79 1.37
CA ILE A 124 10.56 6.14 1.65
C ILE A 124 10.19 6.82 0.34
N TRP A 125 8.89 7.06 0.16
CA TRP A 125 8.36 7.80 -0.97
C TRP A 125 8.23 9.27 -0.61
N LYS A 126 9.13 10.10 -1.11
CA LYS A 126 9.12 11.54 -0.85
C LYS A 126 7.95 12.19 -1.58
N SER A 127 7.00 12.77 -0.82
CA SER A 127 5.95 13.61 -1.38
C SER A 127 6.45 15.01 -1.69
N ALA A 128 5.90 15.63 -2.76
CA ALA A 128 6.32 16.94 -3.23
C ALA A 128 5.90 18.09 -2.29
N VAL A 129 4.84 17.91 -1.52
CA VAL A 129 4.25 18.92 -0.65
C VAL A 129 4.11 18.35 0.75
N GLY A 130 4.94 18.82 1.66
CA GLY A 130 4.71 18.60 3.09
C GLY A 130 3.60 19.51 3.61
N ASP A 131 2.96 19.11 4.71
CA ASP A 131 2.02 19.95 5.44
C ASP A 131 2.73 21.25 5.86
N THR A 132 2.48 22.33 5.14
CA THR A 132 3.06 23.66 5.40
C THR A 132 2.40 24.38 6.55
N SER A 133 1.35 23.84 7.14
CA SER A 133 0.66 24.43 8.29
C SER A 133 1.47 24.24 9.57
N ASN A 134 2.49 25.05 9.75
CA ASN A 134 3.45 25.00 10.87
C ASN A 134 2.84 25.44 12.21
N LYS A 135 1.52 25.33 12.36
CA LYS A 135 0.79 25.76 13.57
C LYS A 135 1.09 24.89 14.79
N ASN A 136 1.62 23.68 14.64
CA ASN A 136 1.74 22.69 15.70
C ASN A 136 3.15 22.45 16.23
N LYS A 137 4.12 23.31 15.92
CA LYS A 137 5.52 23.20 16.42
C LYS A 137 6.12 21.79 16.27
N LYS A 138 5.84 21.10 15.16
CA LYS A 138 6.35 19.76 14.83
C LYS A 138 7.11 19.79 13.52
N TYR A 139 7.98 18.80 13.33
CA TYR A 139 8.63 18.60 12.03
C TYR A 139 7.60 18.27 10.96
N ILE A 140 7.78 18.86 9.77
CA ILE A 140 6.92 18.60 8.62
C ILE A 140 7.21 17.19 8.11
N LYS A 141 6.15 16.41 7.92
CA LYS A 141 6.24 15.10 7.28
C LYS A 141 5.95 15.25 5.79
N SER A 142 6.86 14.80 4.96
CA SER A 142 6.80 14.95 3.51
C SER A 142 7.15 13.63 2.80
N HIS A 143 6.67 12.51 3.35
CA HIS A 143 6.88 11.20 2.77
C HIS A 143 5.77 10.23 3.17
N ASP A 144 5.56 9.26 2.31
CA ASP A 144 4.83 8.05 2.60
C ASP A 144 5.79 6.86 2.67
N THR A 145 5.32 5.75 3.17
CA THR A 145 6.12 4.54 3.34
C THR A 145 5.57 3.41 2.48
N ILE A 146 6.45 2.67 1.81
CA ILE A 146 6.08 1.45 1.10
C ILE A 146 6.81 0.29 1.77
N PHE A 147 6.06 -0.59 2.44
CA PHE A 147 6.62 -1.82 3.00
C PHE A 147 6.76 -2.87 1.93
N PHE A 148 7.96 -3.44 1.83
CA PHE A 148 8.28 -4.49 0.88
C PHE A 148 8.57 -5.81 1.61
N TYR A 149 7.81 -6.85 1.25
CA TYR A 149 7.97 -8.22 1.74
C TYR A 149 8.07 -9.21 0.59
N ASN A 150 8.84 -10.26 0.79
CA ASN A 150 8.74 -11.46 -0.02
C ASN A 150 7.74 -12.44 0.62
N LYS A 151 7.22 -13.40 -0.15
CA LYS A 151 6.48 -14.52 0.42
C LYS A 151 7.41 -15.50 1.15
N ILE A 152 8.54 -15.83 0.52
CA ILE A 152 9.58 -16.71 1.09
C ILE A 152 10.94 -16.03 0.89
N GLN A 153 11.78 -16.11 1.92
CA GLN A 153 13.11 -15.54 1.85
C GLN A 153 14.03 -16.36 0.92
N GLY A 154 14.85 -15.68 0.14
CA GLY A 154 15.98 -16.26 -0.58
C GLY A 154 15.71 -16.84 -1.97
N ILE A 155 14.45 -16.91 -2.41
CA ILE A 155 14.08 -17.47 -3.73
C ILE A 155 13.52 -16.45 -4.72
N GLN A 156 13.47 -15.18 -4.34
CA GLN A 156 12.98 -14.10 -5.20
C GLN A 156 13.90 -13.82 -6.38
N VAL A 157 13.32 -13.47 -7.52
CA VAL A 157 14.07 -12.90 -8.64
C VAL A 157 14.45 -11.46 -8.28
N TRP A 158 15.72 -11.14 -8.32
CA TRP A 158 16.24 -9.79 -8.09
C TRP A 158 17.09 -9.35 -9.27
N ASN A 159 16.80 -8.17 -9.81
CA ASN A 159 17.64 -7.52 -10.80
C ASN A 159 18.32 -6.33 -10.11
N ASP A 160 19.64 -6.30 -10.14
CA ASP A 160 20.38 -5.21 -9.54
C ASP A 160 20.06 -3.89 -10.25
N ILE A 161 19.71 -2.89 -9.48
CA ILE A 161 19.48 -1.53 -9.97
C ILE A 161 20.69 -0.70 -9.58
N PHE A 162 21.50 -0.34 -10.58
CA PHE A 162 22.63 0.54 -10.38
C PHE A 162 22.22 1.98 -10.68
N GLN A 163 22.47 2.85 -9.71
CA GLN A 163 22.36 4.30 -9.91
C GLN A 163 23.76 4.85 -10.12
N GLU A 164 23.95 5.64 -11.17
CA GLU A 164 25.21 6.34 -11.34
C GLU A 164 25.47 7.29 -10.17
N TYR A 165 26.69 7.24 -9.65
CA TYR A 165 27.11 8.20 -8.64
C TYR A 165 27.11 9.61 -9.22
N SER A 166 26.52 10.56 -8.50
CA SER A 166 26.66 11.96 -8.86
C SER A 166 28.15 12.35 -8.86
N GLU A 167 28.55 13.31 -9.67
CA GLU A 167 29.95 13.79 -9.74
C GLU A 167 30.48 14.20 -8.34
N LYS A 168 29.63 14.73 -7.49
CA LYS A 168 29.95 15.05 -6.09
C LYS A 168 30.32 13.81 -5.29
N ASN A 169 29.62 12.71 -5.47
CA ASN A 169 29.89 11.45 -4.77
C ASN A 169 31.10 10.72 -5.34
N LYS A 170 31.33 10.78 -6.66
CA LYS A 170 32.55 10.24 -7.29
C LYS A 170 33.81 10.88 -6.72
N ASN A 171 33.76 12.19 -6.43
CA ASN A 171 34.88 12.93 -5.85
C ASN A 171 35.09 12.64 -4.36
N ALA A 172 34.06 12.28 -3.61
CA ALA A 172 34.14 11.94 -2.19
C ALA A 172 34.84 10.59 -1.92
N TYR A 173 34.87 9.68 -2.91
CA TYR A 173 35.50 8.34 -2.81
C TYR A 173 36.79 8.19 -3.60
N ARG A 174 37.37 9.30 -4.12
CA ARG A 174 38.73 9.29 -4.64
C ARG A 174 39.71 9.42 -3.48
N TYR A 175 40.25 8.30 -3.03
CA TYR A 175 41.45 8.18 -2.23
C TYR A 175 42.67 7.99 -3.16
#